data_b05f60f692a0f3b8d303d4034d37bb35
#
_entry.id   b05f60f692a0f3b8d303d4034d37bb35
#
_cell.length_a   1.000
_cell.length_b   1.000
_cell.length_c   1.000
_cell.angle_alpha   90.00
_cell.angle_beta   90.00
_cell.angle_gamma   90.00
#
_symmetry.space_group_name_H-M   'P 1'
#
loop_
_entity.id
_entity.type
_entity.pdbx_description
1 polymer ?
#
loop_
_entity_poly.entity_id
_entity_poly.type
_entity_poly.pdbx_seq_one_letter_code
_entity_poly.pdbx_strand_id
1 'polypeptide(L)'
;MGLCNNRIVVKVGTSTLTNDAGKSDLRAIDRLVCTLADIQNMGYEVILVSSGAIAVGRNKLNMHEKPDSMRMKQAAAAVGQCSLMYLYDKFFGDYDKTVAQILLNAEDIEQEEKKENLTNTFDALLEMGDLPIVNENDSVS
;
A
#
# COMPACT_ATOMS: atom_id res chain seq x y z
N MET A 1 -26.68 6.64 -1.69
CA MET A 1 -26.69 6.54 -1.19
C MET A 1 -25.92 6.26 -0.39
N GLY A 2 -25.39 6.58 -0.26
CA GLY A 2 -24.39 6.60 0.59
C GLY A 2 -24.29 5.73 1.71
N LEU A 3 -24.79 4.76 1.60
CA LEU A 3 -24.65 3.89 2.66
C LEU A 3 -23.34 3.32 2.68
N CYS A 4 -22.45 3.84 3.38
CA CYS A 4 -21.07 3.44 3.51
C CYS A 4 -20.85 2.06 4.08
N ASN A 5 -21.80 1.16 3.91
CA ASN A 5 -21.66 -0.17 4.44
C ASN A 5 -20.81 -1.07 3.56
N ASN A 6 -20.39 -0.57 2.41
CA ASN A 6 -19.66 -1.36 1.43
C ASN A 6 -18.17 -1.02 1.38
N ARG A 7 -17.61 -0.61 2.49
CA ARG A 7 -16.19 -0.30 2.56
C ARG A 7 -15.42 -1.50 3.13
N ILE A 8 -14.41 -1.95 2.39
CA ILE A 8 -13.59 -3.10 2.76
C ILE A 8 -12.14 -2.63 2.89
N VAL A 9 -11.52 -2.98 4.00
CA VAL A 9 -10.09 -2.74 4.22
C VAL A 9 -9.38 -4.08 4.17
N VAL A 10 -8.41 -4.20 3.27
CA VAL A 10 -7.63 -5.42 3.09
C VAL A 10 -6.20 -5.13 3.49
N LYS A 11 -5.65 -5.93 4.39
CA LYS A 11 -4.27 -5.80 4.82
C LYS A 11 -3.44 -6.95 4.28
N VAL A 12 -2.30 -6.63 3.65
CA VAL A 12 -1.37 -7.63 3.14
C VAL A 12 0.02 -7.43 3.74
N GLY A 13 0.64 -8.53 4.10
CA GLY A 13 1.95 -8.53 4.69
C GLY A 13 3.05 -8.87 3.70
N THR A 14 4.28 -8.82 4.17
CA THR A 14 5.47 -9.10 3.38
C THR A 14 5.44 -10.47 2.72
N SER A 15 5.01 -11.49 3.45
CA SER A 15 5.01 -12.87 2.95
C SER A 15 4.07 -13.06 1.76
N THR A 16 3.05 -12.23 1.61
CA THR A 16 2.15 -12.28 0.46
C THR A 16 2.79 -11.66 -0.77
N LEU A 17 3.63 -10.63 -0.57
CA LEU A 17 4.17 -9.81 -1.65
C LEU A 17 5.54 -10.25 -2.13
N THR A 18 6.22 -11.10 -1.38
CA THR A 18 7.57 -11.57 -1.73
C THR A 18 7.62 -13.09 -1.76
N ASN A 19 8.52 -13.62 -2.59
CA ASN A 19 8.76 -15.06 -2.63
C ASN A 19 9.87 -15.45 -1.64
N ASP A 20 10.20 -16.74 -1.59
CA ASP A 20 11.21 -17.28 -0.66
C ASP A 20 12.60 -16.67 -0.85
N ALA A 21 12.89 -16.17 -2.05
CA ALA A 21 14.16 -15.51 -2.34
C ALA A 21 14.14 -14.02 -1.97
N GLY A 22 13.04 -13.50 -1.42
CA GLY A 22 12.91 -12.09 -1.06
C GLY A 22 12.57 -11.18 -2.21
N LYS A 23 12.32 -11.73 -3.40
CA LYS A 23 11.93 -10.94 -4.57
C LYS A 23 10.42 -10.73 -4.59
N SER A 24 9.99 -9.64 -5.23
CA SER A 24 8.56 -9.41 -5.42
C SER A 24 7.92 -10.56 -6.17
N ASP A 25 6.84 -11.08 -5.63
CA ASP A 25 6.07 -12.16 -6.26
C ASP A 25 5.01 -11.56 -7.17
N LEU A 26 5.35 -11.39 -8.45
CA LEU A 26 4.48 -10.70 -9.40
C LEU A 26 3.15 -11.39 -9.61
N ARG A 27 3.13 -12.72 -9.57
CA ARG A 27 1.88 -13.48 -9.72
C ARG A 27 0.97 -13.27 -8.53
N ALA A 28 1.53 -13.28 -7.32
CA ALA A 28 0.75 -13.05 -6.11
C ALA A 28 0.20 -11.63 -6.08
N ILE A 29 1.02 -10.65 -6.46
CA ILE A 29 0.59 -9.26 -6.53
C ILE A 29 -0.52 -9.09 -7.57
N ASP A 30 -0.37 -9.70 -8.74
CA ASP A 30 -1.40 -9.62 -9.77
C ASP A 30 -2.72 -10.27 -9.33
N ARG A 31 -2.66 -11.41 -8.65
CA ARG A 31 -3.86 -12.05 -8.11
C ARG A 31 -4.55 -11.16 -7.08
N LEU A 32 -3.79 -10.54 -6.21
CA LEU A 32 -4.32 -9.60 -5.22
C LEU A 32 -5.02 -8.43 -5.91
N VAL A 33 -4.33 -7.81 -6.87
CA VAL A 33 -4.85 -6.67 -7.61
C VAL A 33 -6.12 -7.04 -8.37
N CYS A 34 -6.12 -8.17 -9.06
CA CYS A 34 -7.28 -8.65 -9.79
C CYS A 34 -8.48 -8.85 -8.85
N THR A 35 -8.25 -9.48 -7.70
CA THR A 35 -9.29 -9.70 -6.70
C THR A 35 -9.86 -8.38 -6.18
N LEU A 36 -9.01 -7.43 -5.86
CA LEU A 36 -9.47 -6.13 -5.35
C LEU A 36 -10.21 -5.33 -6.42
N ALA A 37 -9.75 -5.40 -7.67
CA ALA A 37 -10.46 -4.76 -8.78
C ALA A 37 -11.85 -5.36 -8.97
N ASP A 38 -11.97 -6.68 -8.86
CA ASP A 38 -13.28 -7.36 -8.95
C ASP A 38 -14.21 -6.92 -7.82
N ILE A 39 -13.68 -6.79 -6.61
CA ILE A 39 -14.48 -6.33 -5.47
C ILE A 39 -14.97 -4.90 -5.68
N GLN A 40 -14.12 -4.01 -6.20
CA GLN A 40 -14.57 -2.67 -6.56
C GLN A 40 -15.66 -2.69 -7.63
N ASN A 41 -15.51 -3.57 -8.61
CA ASN A 41 -16.51 -3.70 -9.69
C ASN A 41 -17.85 -4.19 -9.19
N MET A 42 -17.87 -4.84 -8.02
CA MET A 42 -19.12 -5.25 -7.37
C MET A 42 -19.79 -4.11 -6.59
N GLY A 43 -19.19 -2.94 -6.57
CA GLY A 43 -19.74 -1.77 -5.88
C GLY A 43 -19.15 -1.47 -4.51
N TYR A 44 -18.11 -2.20 -4.10
CA TYR A 44 -17.47 -1.94 -2.82
C TYR A 44 -16.40 -0.86 -2.93
N GLU A 45 -16.24 -0.07 -1.88
CA GLU A 45 -15.09 0.79 -1.71
C GLU A 45 -13.98 -0.04 -1.08
N VAL A 46 -12.77 0.00 -1.65
CA VAL A 46 -11.65 -0.83 -1.20
C VAL A 46 -10.49 0.04 -0.78
N ILE A 47 -9.94 -0.25 0.40
CA ILE A 47 -8.71 0.34 0.90
C ILE A 47 -7.71 -0.78 1.10
N LEU A 48 -6.53 -0.67 0.51
CA LEU A 48 -5.46 -1.64 0.68
C LEU A 48 -4.43 -1.11 1.66
N VAL A 49 -4.14 -1.89 2.70
CA VAL A 49 -3.05 -1.59 3.63
C VAL A 49 -1.91 -2.55 3.30
N SER A 50 -0.81 -2.03 2.83
CA SER A 50 0.32 -2.84 2.34
C SER A 50 1.56 -2.61 3.18
N SER A 51 2.24 -3.70 3.55
CA SER A 51 3.57 -3.65 4.14
C SER A 51 4.56 -4.27 3.15
N GLY A 52 5.79 -4.46 3.56
CA GLY A 52 6.79 -5.13 2.74
C GLY A 52 7.77 -4.23 2.03
N ALA A 53 7.69 -2.92 2.21
CA ALA A 53 8.60 -1.99 1.55
C ALA A 53 10.07 -2.27 1.90
N ILE A 54 10.37 -2.55 3.17
CA ILE A 54 11.74 -2.83 3.60
C ILE A 54 12.27 -4.10 2.91
N ALA A 55 11.47 -5.15 2.87
CA ALA A 55 11.89 -6.42 2.25
C ALA A 55 12.16 -6.25 0.75
N VAL A 56 11.28 -5.55 0.05
CA VAL A 56 11.45 -5.27 -1.37
C VAL A 56 12.70 -4.41 -1.60
N GLY A 57 12.89 -3.38 -0.77
CA GLY A 57 14.06 -2.51 -0.87
C GLY A 57 15.36 -3.25 -0.60
N ARG A 58 15.38 -4.12 0.40
CA ARG A 58 16.56 -4.98 0.66
C ARG A 58 16.94 -5.79 -0.56
N ASN A 59 15.96 -6.39 -1.21
CA ASN A 59 16.22 -7.18 -2.41
C ASN A 59 16.78 -6.31 -3.53
N LYS A 60 16.17 -5.16 -3.78
CA LYS A 60 16.63 -4.25 -4.82
C LYS A 60 18.05 -3.72 -4.57
N LEU A 61 18.39 -3.50 -3.33
CA LEU A 61 19.71 -3.00 -2.92
C LEU A 61 20.72 -4.13 -2.72
N ASN A 62 20.34 -5.38 -2.94
CA ASN A 62 21.17 -6.55 -2.72
C ASN A 62 21.70 -6.66 -1.28
N MET A 63 20.85 -6.28 -0.32
CA MET A 63 21.19 -6.39 1.10
C MET A 63 20.88 -7.80 1.58
N HIS A 64 21.92 -8.61 1.81
CA HIS A 64 21.75 -10.01 2.20
C HIS A 64 21.31 -10.20 3.64
N GLU A 65 21.59 -9.23 4.50
CA GLU A 65 21.22 -9.27 5.91
C GLU A 65 20.18 -8.19 6.20
N LYS A 66 19.41 -8.41 7.26
CA LYS A 66 18.47 -7.39 7.71
C LYS A 66 19.25 -6.15 8.14
N PRO A 67 18.81 -4.95 7.74
CA PRO A 67 19.45 -3.74 8.20
C PRO A 67 19.33 -3.61 9.72
N ASP A 68 20.45 -3.34 10.37
CA ASP A 68 20.51 -3.23 11.83
C ASP A 68 20.44 -1.80 12.33
N SER A 69 20.53 -0.83 11.43
CA SER A 69 20.42 0.59 11.80
C SER A 69 19.14 1.19 11.24
N MET A 70 18.62 2.20 11.92
CA MET A 70 17.45 2.94 11.47
C MET A 70 17.69 3.57 10.09
N ARG A 71 18.88 4.11 9.92
CA ARG A 71 19.30 4.73 8.67
C ARG A 71 19.19 3.78 7.48
N MET A 72 19.65 2.55 7.63
CA MET A 72 19.60 1.55 6.56
C MET A 72 18.19 1.02 6.36
N LYS A 73 17.40 0.89 7.41
CA LYS A 73 15.98 0.52 7.31
C LYS A 73 15.20 1.56 6.52
N GLN A 74 15.45 2.83 6.81
CA GLN A 74 14.78 3.93 6.11
C GLN A 74 15.17 3.95 4.64
N ALA A 75 16.45 3.70 4.33
CA ALA A 75 16.92 3.63 2.95
C ALA A 75 16.24 2.48 2.19
N ALA A 76 16.19 1.29 2.80
CA ALA A 76 15.51 0.14 2.19
C ALA A 76 14.02 0.41 2.00
N ALA A 77 13.36 1.01 2.98
CA ALA A 77 11.94 1.36 2.89
C ALA A 77 11.69 2.35 1.75
N ALA A 78 12.53 3.35 1.60
CA ALA A 78 12.36 4.34 0.54
C ALA A 78 12.46 3.71 -0.86
N VAL A 79 13.45 2.84 -1.06
CA VAL A 79 13.62 2.14 -2.33
C VAL A 79 12.45 1.17 -2.58
N GLY A 80 12.09 0.40 -1.56
CA GLY A 80 11.01 -0.59 -1.66
C GLY A 80 9.64 0.06 -1.86
N GLN A 81 9.40 1.19 -1.23
CA GLN A 81 8.15 1.92 -1.38
C GLN A 81 7.93 2.35 -2.83
N CYS A 82 8.96 2.90 -3.44
CA CYS A 82 8.92 3.29 -4.84
C CYS A 82 8.61 2.08 -5.73
N SER A 83 9.28 0.97 -5.50
CA SER A 83 9.10 -0.25 -6.29
C SER A 83 7.71 -0.85 -6.13
N LEU A 84 7.21 -0.94 -4.90
CA LEU A 84 5.87 -1.46 -4.64
C LEU A 84 4.79 -0.60 -5.27
N MET A 85 4.87 0.70 -5.10
CA MET A 85 3.85 1.60 -5.66
C MET A 85 3.86 1.56 -7.18
N TYR A 86 5.02 1.42 -7.78
CA TYR A 86 5.11 1.23 -9.23
C TYR A 86 4.34 -0.02 -9.67
N LEU A 87 4.54 -1.14 -8.97
CA LEU A 87 3.85 -2.39 -9.29
C LEU A 87 2.34 -2.28 -9.10
N TYR A 88 1.90 -1.67 -8.01
CA TYR A 88 0.47 -1.47 -7.78
C TYR A 88 -0.14 -0.57 -8.85
N ASP A 89 0.50 0.53 -9.17
CA ASP A 89 -0.01 1.45 -10.18
C ASP A 89 -0.13 0.76 -11.54
N LYS A 90 0.90 0.01 -11.91
CA LYS A 90 0.91 -0.73 -13.18
C LYS A 90 -0.18 -1.79 -13.23
N PHE A 91 -0.27 -2.63 -12.20
CA PHE A 91 -1.20 -3.75 -12.21
C PHE A 91 -2.66 -3.29 -12.08
N PHE A 92 -2.94 -2.34 -11.20
CA PHE A 92 -4.28 -1.77 -11.11
C PHE A 92 -4.66 -1.03 -12.38
N GLY A 93 -3.70 -0.37 -13.02
CA GLY A 93 -3.93 0.31 -14.30
C GLY A 93 -4.38 -0.66 -15.39
N ASP A 94 -3.88 -1.90 -15.39
CA ASP A 94 -4.30 -2.94 -16.33
C ASP A 94 -5.78 -3.30 -16.16
N TYR A 95 -6.37 -3.04 -15.00
CA TYR A 95 -7.79 -3.27 -14.72
C TYR A 95 -8.59 -1.97 -14.68
N ASP A 96 -8.03 -0.90 -15.24
CA ASP A 96 -8.65 0.43 -15.30
C ASP A 96 -8.94 1.02 -13.92
N LYS A 97 -8.08 0.74 -12.95
CA LYS A 97 -8.21 1.31 -11.61
C LYS A 97 -7.10 2.31 -11.33
N THR A 98 -7.46 3.40 -10.69
CA THR A 98 -6.52 4.42 -10.26
C THR A 98 -6.22 4.23 -8.78
N VAL A 99 -4.94 4.24 -8.42
CA VAL A 99 -4.51 4.09 -7.04
C VAL A 99 -3.97 5.41 -6.50
N ALA A 100 -4.04 5.58 -5.20
CA ALA A 100 -3.47 6.72 -4.52
C ALA A 100 -2.66 6.24 -3.33
N GLN A 101 -1.48 6.80 -3.15
CA GLN A 101 -0.61 6.45 -2.03
C GLN A 101 -0.94 7.31 -0.81
N ILE A 102 -1.09 6.65 0.34
CA ILE A 102 -1.26 7.34 1.61
C ILE A 102 -0.22 6.81 2.59
N LEU A 103 0.60 7.71 3.10
CA LEU A 103 1.62 7.39 4.10
C LEU A 103 1.11 7.82 5.47
N LEU A 104 1.11 6.90 6.44
CA LEU A 104 0.62 7.16 7.78
C LEU A 104 1.73 7.13 8.81
N ASN A 105 1.71 8.12 9.69
CA ASN A 105 2.49 8.13 10.92
C ASN A 105 1.51 8.04 12.09
N ALA A 106 1.98 7.57 13.24
CA ALA A 106 1.15 7.55 14.45
C ALA A 106 0.61 8.93 14.78
N GLU A 107 1.41 9.96 14.56
CA GLU A 107 1.03 11.34 14.79
C GLU A 107 -0.21 11.76 13.99
N ASP A 108 -0.35 11.25 12.78
CA ASP A 108 -1.50 11.59 11.91
C ASP A 108 -2.82 11.10 12.49
N ILE A 109 -2.78 10.07 13.32
CA ILE A 109 -3.97 9.51 13.95
C ILE A 109 -4.24 10.18 15.29
N GLU A 110 -3.21 10.61 15.99
CA GLU A 110 -3.31 11.19 17.33
C GLU A 110 -3.78 12.65 17.32
N GLN A 111 -3.44 13.40 16.27
CA GLN A 111 -3.83 14.81 16.16
C GLN A 111 -5.16 14.93 15.42
N GLU A 112 -6.14 15.54 16.07
CA GLU A 112 -7.50 15.65 15.53
C GLU A 112 -7.56 16.33 14.17
N GLU A 113 -6.81 17.40 13.98
CA GLU A 113 -6.79 18.11 12.70
C GLU A 113 -6.23 17.24 11.58
N LYS A 114 -5.13 16.54 11.83
CA LYS A 114 -4.52 15.64 10.84
C LYS A 114 -5.41 14.46 10.55
N LYS A 115 -6.06 13.92 11.58
CA LYS A 115 -7.00 12.81 11.43
C LYS A 115 -8.19 13.22 10.58
N GLU A 116 -8.73 14.41 10.80
CA GLU A 116 -9.84 14.92 10.00
C GLU A 116 -9.44 15.11 8.54
N ASN A 117 -8.26 15.70 8.29
CA ASN A 117 -7.74 15.87 6.94
C ASN A 117 -7.53 14.54 6.24
N LEU A 118 -7.03 13.55 6.96
CA LEU A 118 -6.82 12.21 6.43
C LEU A 118 -8.13 11.55 6.05
N THR A 119 -9.14 11.64 6.93
CA THR A 119 -10.47 11.11 6.67
C THR A 119 -11.08 11.76 5.43
N ASN A 120 -10.95 13.07 5.30
CA ASN A 120 -11.46 13.80 4.14
C ASN A 120 -10.77 13.34 2.85
N THR A 121 -9.47 13.06 2.91
CA THR A 121 -8.72 12.55 1.75
C THR A 121 -9.22 11.17 1.34
N PHE A 122 -9.42 10.26 2.29
CA PHE A 122 -9.97 8.95 1.99
C PHE A 122 -11.36 9.06 1.37
N ASP A 123 -12.22 9.87 1.95
CA ASP A 123 -13.58 10.03 1.45
C ASP A 123 -13.57 10.57 0.03
N ALA A 124 -12.73 11.55 -0.26
CA ALA A 124 -12.63 12.12 -1.60
C ALA A 124 -12.16 11.08 -2.63
N LEU A 125 -11.12 10.30 -2.29
CA LEU A 125 -10.61 9.26 -3.18
C LEU A 125 -11.65 8.19 -3.45
N LEU A 126 -12.32 7.73 -2.41
CA LEU A 126 -13.34 6.68 -2.54
C LEU A 126 -14.56 7.16 -3.32
N GLU A 127 -14.96 8.42 -3.15
CA GLU A 127 -16.04 9.01 -3.91
C GLU A 127 -15.72 9.09 -5.40
N MET A 128 -14.46 9.29 -5.75
CA MET A 128 -14.00 9.31 -7.14
C MET A 128 -13.81 7.93 -7.74
N GLY A 129 -13.99 6.88 -6.94
CA GLY A 129 -13.79 5.51 -7.41
C GLY A 129 -12.33 5.06 -7.39
N ASP A 130 -11.46 5.80 -6.73
CA ASP A 130 -10.04 5.46 -6.64
C ASP A 130 -9.80 4.49 -5.50
N LEU A 131 -8.64 3.81 -5.54
CA LEU A 131 -8.28 2.83 -4.52
C LEU A 131 -7.09 3.34 -3.71
N PRO A 132 -7.31 3.76 -2.45
CA PRO A 132 -6.22 4.18 -1.60
C PRO A 132 -5.36 3.00 -1.18
N ILE A 133 -4.04 3.17 -1.24
CA ILE A 133 -3.07 2.20 -0.73
C ILE A 133 -2.32 2.86 0.41
N VAL A 134 -2.50 2.29 1.61
CA VAL A 134 -1.94 2.83 2.83
C VAL A 134 -0.64 2.11 3.16
N ASN A 135 0.41 2.87 3.38
CA ASN A 135 1.69 2.35 3.82
C ASN A 135 2.12 3.10 5.07
N GLU A 136 2.80 2.40 5.96
CA GLU A 136 3.43 3.06 7.07
C GLU A 136 4.62 3.87 6.55
N ASN A 137 4.81 5.06 7.11
CA ASN A 137 5.89 5.94 6.65
C ASN A 137 7.23 5.55 7.29
N ASP A 138 7.75 4.39 6.88
CA ASP A 138 8.99 3.83 7.42
C ASP A 138 10.22 4.63 7.00
N SER A 139 10.10 5.47 5.99
CA SER A 139 11.25 6.26 5.52
C SER A 139 11.60 7.41 6.44
N VAL A 140 10.70 7.78 7.35
CA VAL A 140 10.93 8.90 8.29
C VAL A 140 10.65 8.56 9.74
N SER A 141 10.24 7.34 10.02
CA SER A 141 9.87 6.96 11.40
C SER A 141 10.71 5.87 12.01
#